data_fe9e1fd63314596c6292886d83c410ce
#
_entry.id   fe9e1fd63314596c6292886d83c410ce
#
_cell.length_a   1.000
_cell.length_b   1.000
_cell.length_c   1.000
_cell.angle_alpha   90.00
_cell.angle_beta   90.00
_cell.angle_gamma   90.00
#
_symmetry.space_group_name_H-M   'P 1'
#
loop_
_entity.id
_entity.type
_entity.pdbx_description
1 polymer ?
#
loop_
_entity_poly.entity_id
_entity_poly.type
_entity_poly.pdbx_seq_one_letter_code
_entity_poly.pdbx_strand_id
1 'polypeptide(L)'
;MNTITAETRKINPPGKAPGKLVATDEATTESIGKEERRKIDEHWRAIIKKFFLLVLRRILPELADDVDRSRKIVFLEKELEELTVYIDGPKQIPDILARVPTTSGRDVWLVLHVEIQGPGGGDLPERLFFYNSSLRVTYLKDYGDTSDAVSCAILTAKRPAAEEERYLRESYGNRMLYEYPTLKIWELDSDDLESSGNPFDWALYAGKCALESGRNDRVKLDYLKGLIEKLDSKGWTHDEKVALFRFMDALLHPKSPEMQKAYDEFREQRKKEGKIVLLSVVEERAQKRGEKMGKTKQKLAVASKMLDRGEPHEKILDYAEISRKQLDELIKARQN
;
A
#
# COMPACT_ATOMS: atom_id res chain seq x y z
N MET A 1 32.17 34.93 -42.08
CA MET A 1 32.85 33.64 -42.36
C MET A 1 33.68 33.30 -41.13
N ASN A 2 33.17 32.50 -40.21
CA ASN A 2 33.92 31.94 -39.10
C ASN A 2 33.65 30.44 -39.08
N THR A 3 34.69 29.72 -39.45
CA THR A 3 34.74 28.26 -39.55
C THR A 3 34.98 27.71 -38.15
N ILE A 4 34.03 26.93 -37.60
CA ILE A 4 34.19 26.18 -36.34
C ILE A 4 34.71 24.79 -36.70
N THR A 5 35.95 24.51 -36.34
CA THR A 5 36.60 23.20 -36.45
C THR A 5 36.15 22.32 -35.28
N ALA A 6 35.58 21.16 -35.59
CA ALA A 6 35.20 20.15 -34.62
C ALA A 6 36.41 19.29 -34.23
N GLU A 7 36.82 19.32 -32.95
CA GLU A 7 37.80 18.38 -32.38
C GLU A 7 37.10 17.09 -31.94
N THR A 8 37.47 16.00 -32.60
CA THR A 8 37.06 14.64 -32.26
C THR A 8 37.92 14.12 -31.09
N ARG A 9 37.33 13.99 -29.89
CA ARG A 9 37.96 13.29 -28.77
C ARG A 9 37.85 11.78 -28.97
N LYS A 10 38.99 11.09 -29.04
CA LYS A 10 39.12 9.63 -29.01
C LYS A 10 38.78 9.11 -27.60
N ILE A 11 37.76 8.26 -27.53
CA ILE A 11 37.39 7.53 -26.31
C ILE A 11 38.18 6.22 -26.28
N ASN A 12 39.01 6.02 -25.26
CA ASN A 12 39.68 4.74 -24.97
C ASN A 12 38.70 3.73 -24.38
N PRO A 13 38.78 2.43 -24.71
CA PRO A 13 37.93 1.43 -24.15
C PRO A 13 38.31 1.10 -22.68
N PRO A 14 37.35 0.78 -21.80
CA PRO A 14 37.61 0.47 -20.39
C PRO A 14 38.30 -0.89 -20.25
N GLY A 15 39.28 -0.94 -19.35
CA GLY A 15 40.02 -2.13 -18.97
C GLY A 15 39.15 -3.17 -18.27
N LYS A 16 39.54 -4.43 -18.39
CA LYS A 16 38.91 -5.61 -17.78
C LYS A 16 38.82 -5.47 -16.26
N ALA A 17 37.62 -5.71 -15.73
CA ALA A 17 37.33 -5.82 -14.31
C ALA A 17 37.86 -7.12 -13.71
N PRO A 18 38.33 -7.14 -12.46
CA PRO A 18 38.59 -8.35 -11.71
C PRO A 18 37.34 -8.84 -10.96
N GLY A 19 37.13 -10.14 -10.99
CA GLY A 19 36.58 -10.97 -9.92
C GLY A 19 35.15 -10.74 -9.44
N LYS A 20 34.25 -11.65 -9.83
CA LYS A 20 32.96 -11.91 -9.16
C LYS A 20 33.17 -12.12 -7.67
N LEU A 21 32.56 -11.29 -6.82
CA LEU A 21 32.29 -11.59 -5.42
C LEU A 21 30.82 -11.26 -5.11
N VAL A 22 30.09 -12.32 -4.75
CA VAL A 22 28.89 -12.40 -3.90
C VAL A 22 27.75 -11.40 -4.22
N ALA A 23 26.90 -11.79 -5.17
CA ALA A 23 25.66 -11.07 -5.51
C ALA A 23 24.39 -11.66 -4.84
N THR A 24 24.50 -12.43 -3.75
CA THR A 24 23.36 -13.18 -3.18
C THR A 24 22.66 -12.47 -2.02
N ASP A 25 23.33 -11.61 -1.25
CA ASP A 25 22.73 -11.01 -0.07
C ASP A 25 21.96 -9.70 -0.35
N GLU A 26 22.42 -8.87 -1.28
CA GLU A 26 21.76 -7.60 -1.62
C GLU A 26 20.42 -7.83 -2.33
N ALA A 27 20.35 -8.74 -3.28
CA ALA A 27 19.11 -9.06 -4.01
C ALA A 27 18.03 -9.64 -3.09
N THR A 28 18.41 -10.41 -2.08
CA THR A 28 17.49 -11.01 -1.10
C THR A 28 16.95 -9.92 -0.15
N THR A 29 17.80 -9.01 0.32
CA THR A 29 17.42 -7.91 1.22
C THR A 29 16.51 -6.92 0.50
N GLU A 30 16.76 -6.64 -0.77
CA GLU A 30 15.93 -5.77 -1.60
C GLU A 30 14.54 -6.37 -1.88
N SER A 31 14.46 -7.68 -2.12
CA SER A 31 13.19 -8.39 -2.34
C SER A 31 12.32 -8.43 -1.08
N ILE A 32 12.92 -8.64 0.10
CA ILE A 32 12.23 -8.60 1.41
C ILE A 32 11.67 -7.19 1.65
N GLY A 33 12.47 -6.15 1.38
CA GLY A 33 12.01 -4.77 1.51
C GLY A 33 10.82 -4.44 0.60
N LYS A 34 10.78 -4.94 -0.63
CA LYS A 34 9.65 -4.77 -1.57
C LYS A 34 8.37 -5.47 -1.09
N GLU A 35 8.49 -6.68 -0.56
CA GLU A 35 7.34 -7.44 -0.04
C GLU A 35 6.72 -6.77 1.20
N GLU A 36 7.54 -6.26 2.12
CA GLU A 36 7.07 -5.52 3.29
C GLU A 36 6.34 -4.23 2.89
N ARG A 37 6.87 -3.50 1.92
CA ARG A 37 6.25 -2.28 1.39
C ARG A 37 4.87 -2.57 0.82
N ARG A 38 4.78 -3.60 -0.03
CA ARG A 38 3.51 -4.02 -0.62
C ARG A 38 2.46 -4.35 0.44
N LYS A 39 2.86 -4.97 1.55
CA LYS A 39 1.94 -5.25 2.67
C LYS A 39 1.46 -3.97 3.36
N ILE A 40 2.33 -3.00 3.55
CA ILE A 40 1.97 -1.70 4.12
C ILE A 40 0.98 -0.97 3.19
N ASP A 41 1.22 -0.97 1.86
CA ASP A 41 0.31 -0.42 0.86
C ASP A 41 -1.08 -1.06 0.94
N GLU A 42 -1.14 -2.39 1.05
CA GLU A 42 -2.40 -3.13 1.20
C GLU A 42 -3.16 -2.73 2.47
N HIS A 43 -2.45 -2.48 3.58
CA HIS A 43 -3.07 -2.03 4.83
C HIS A 43 -3.60 -0.60 4.74
N TRP A 44 -2.86 0.32 4.09
CA TRP A 44 -3.33 1.68 3.83
C TRP A 44 -4.59 1.67 2.94
N ARG A 45 -4.58 0.92 1.84
CA ARG A 45 -5.78 0.75 1.00
C ARG A 45 -6.97 0.22 1.79
N ALA A 46 -6.77 -0.79 2.61
CA ALA A 46 -7.84 -1.41 3.39
C ALA A 46 -8.45 -0.41 4.39
N ILE A 47 -7.63 0.36 5.11
CA ILE A 47 -8.11 1.31 6.11
C ILE A 47 -8.81 2.51 5.46
N ILE A 48 -8.30 3.00 4.32
CA ILE A 48 -8.92 4.07 3.56
C ILE A 48 -10.28 3.65 3.01
N LYS A 49 -10.39 2.45 2.41
CA LYS A 49 -11.67 1.92 1.93
C LYS A 49 -12.67 1.74 3.07
N LYS A 50 -12.21 1.28 4.25
CA LYS A 50 -13.05 1.11 5.43
C LYS A 50 -13.64 2.44 5.92
N PHE A 51 -12.86 3.52 5.90
CA PHE A 51 -13.23 4.83 6.40
C PHE A 51 -13.41 5.88 5.29
N PHE A 52 -13.75 5.47 4.08
CA PHE A 52 -13.65 6.28 2.88
C PHE A 52 -14.37 7.65 2.99
N LEU A 53 -15.58 7.70 3.53
CA LEU A 53 -16.30 8.97 3.74
C LEU A 53 -15.58 9.90 4.74
N LEU A 54 -14.91 9.33 5.74
CA LEU A 54 -14.13 10.11 6.71
C LEU A 54 -12.82 10.61 6.09
N VAL A 55 -12.24 9.83 5.17
CA VAL A 55 -11.10 10.24 4.35
C VAL A 55 -11.49 11.43 3.46
N LEU A 56 -12.62 11.34 2.76
CA LEU A 56 -13.13 12.45 1.95
C LEU A 56 -13.32 13.71 2.79
N ARG A 57 -13.96 13.59 3.96
CA ARG A 57 -14.16 14.73 4.86
C ARG A 57 -12.87 15.40 5.31
N ARG A 58 -11.79 14.62 5.43
CA ARG A 58 -10.48 15.13 5.84
C ARG A 58 -9.73 15.84 4.73
N ILE A 59 -9.84 15.35 3.48
CA ILE A 59 -9.01 15.80 2.35
C ILE A 59 -9.82 16.64 1.35
N LEU A 60 -11.06 16.28 1.13
CA LEU A 60 -11.98 16.85 0.14
C LEU A 60 -13.33 17.15 0.80
N PRO A 61 -13.39 18.08 1.77
CA PRO A 61 -14.61 18.34 2.57
C PRO A 61 -15.82 18.72 1.71
N GLU A 62 -15.62 19.51 0.66
CA GLU A 62 -16.70 19.90 -0.26
C GLU A 62 -17.30 18.68 -0.99
N LEU A 63 -16.46 17.76 -1.47
CA LEU A 63 -16.94 16.51 -2.06
C LEU A 63 -17.64 15.62 -1.01
N ALA A 64 -17.12 15.55 0.21
CA ALA A 64 -17.72 14.76 1.29
C ALA A 64 -19.12 15.26 1.68
N ASP A 65 -19.36 16.57 1.58
CA ASP A 65 -20.67 17.18 1.86
C ASP A 65 -21.65 16.98 0.69
N ASP A 66 -21.15 16.86 -0.54
CA ASP A 66 -21.96 16.61 -1.73
C ASP A 66 -22.25 15.11 -2.01
N VAL A 67 -21.68 14.18 -1.24
CA VAL A 67 -21.91 12.74 -1.44
C VAL A 67 -23.39 12.38 -1.29
N ASP A 68 -23.96 11.78 -2.33
CA ASP A 68 -25.30 11.14 -2.25
C ASP A 68 -25.21 9.82 -1.49
N ARG A 69 -25.59 9.84 -0.22
CA ARG A 69 -25.55 8.68 0.67
C ARG A 69 -26.60 7.60 0.36
N SER A 70 -27.56 7.88 -0.51
CA SER A 70 -28.55 6.91 -0.98
C SER A 70 -27.96 5.98 -2.02
N ARG A 71 -26.87 6.36 -2.67
CA ARG A 71 -26.16 5.63 -3.70
C ARG A 71 -24.83 5.08 -3.16
N LYS A 72 -24.37 3.95 -3.72
CA LYS A 72 -23.11 3.33 -3.30
C LYS A 72 -21.92 3.97 -3.98
N ILE A 73 -20.85 4.21 -3.21
CA ILE A 73 -19.52 4.49 -3.75
C ILE A 73 -18.98 3.18 -4.34
N VAL A 74 -18.45 3.26 -5.57
CA VAL A 74 -17.93 2.11 -6.31
C VAL A 74 -16.42 2.23 -6.43
N PHE A 75 -15.69 1.23 -5.92
CA PHE A 75 -14.24 1.12 -6.12
C PHE A 75 -13.96 0.39 -7.45
N LEU A 76 -13.15 1.00 -8.30
CA LEU A 76 -12.94 0.62 -9.69
C LEU A 76 -11.54 0.00 -9.84
N GLU A 77 -11.37 -1.25 -9.38
CA GLU A 77 -10.05 -1.92 -9.36
C GLU A 77 -9.60 -2.37 -10.75
N LYS A 78 -10.52 -2.78 -11.60
CA LYS A 78 -10.23 -3.21 -12.99
C LYS A 78 -9.85 -2.03 -13.87
N GLU A 79 -10.63 -0.97 -13.81
CA GLU A 79 -10.39 0.27 -14.56
C GLU A 79 -9.08 0.92 -14.14
N LEU A 80 -8.70 0.76 -12.87
CA LEU A 80 -7.43 1.22 -12.35
C LEU A 80 -6.23 0.50 -13.01
N GLU A 81 -6.33 -0.82 -13.22
CA GLU A 81 -5.32 -1.60 -13.92
C GLU A 81 -5.21 -1.19 -15.41
N GLU A 82 -6.32 -0.87 -16.05
CA GLU A 82 -6.37 -0.43 -17.44
C GLU A 82 -5.74 0.95 -17.65
N LEU A 83 -5.94 1.90 -16.73
CA LEU A 83 -5.34 3.24 -16.78
C LEU A 83 -3.81 3.22 -16.83
N THR A 84 -3.18 2.21 -16.25
CA THR A 84 -1.72 2.11 -16.18
C THR A 84 -1.04 1.76 -17.50
N VAL A 85 -1.79 1.31 -18.50
CA VAL A 85 -1.26 0.94 -19.84
C VAL A 85 -0.73 2.15 -20.60
N TYR A 86 -1.21 3.35 -20.29
CA TYR A 86 -0.87 4.59 -21.01
C TYR A 86 0.33 5.36 -20.43
N ILE A 87 0.96 4.85 -19.36
CA ILE A 87 2.10 5.52 -18.71
C ILE A 87 3.34 4.66 -18.89
N ASP A 88 4.28 5.12 -19.72
CA ASP A 88 5.60 4.50 -19.88
C ASP A 88 6.38 4.58 -18.56
N GLY A 89 6.69 3.43 -17.96
CA GLY A 89 7.48 3.34 -16.73
C GLY A 89 7.11 2.11 -15.88
N PRO A 90 7.79 1.89 -14.75
CA PRO A 90 7.39 0.84 -13.82
C PRO A 90 5.96 1.12 -13.37
N LYS A 91 5.07 0.12 -13.54
CA LYS A 91 3.64 0.21 -13.19
C LYS A 91 3.45 0.71 -11.75
N GLN A 92 3.24 2.00 -11.61
CA GLN A 92 2.88 2.62 -10.34
C GLN A 92 1.39 2.94 -10.43
N ILE A 93 0.59 2.03 -9.92
CA ILE A 93 -0.86 2.11 -9.92
C ILE A 93 -1.29 3.07 -8.80
N PRO A 94 -2.22 4.02 -9.02
CA PRO A 94 -2.84 4.75 -7.91
C PRO A 94 -3.44 3.76 -6.94
N ASP A 95 -3.45 4.10 -5.64
CA ASP A 95 -3.88 3.14 -4.64
C ASP A 95 -5.37 2.89 -4.66
N ILE A 96 -6.16 3.91 -5.01
CA ILE A 96 -7.62 3.84 -5.05
C ILE A 96 -8.15 4.67 -6.22
N LEU A 97 -9.01 4.04 -7.02
CA LEU A 97 -9.92 4.71 -7.92
C LEU A 97 -11.34 4.44 -7.45
N ALA A 98 -12.12 5.50 -7.23
CA ALA A 98 -13.48 5.40 -6.76
C ALA A 98 -14.41 6.30 -7.58
N ARG A 99 -15.61 5.81 -7.88
CA ARG A 99 -16.71 6.60 -8.40
C ARG A 99 -17.63 6.98 -7.24
N VAL A 100 -17.70 8.28 -6.98
CA VAL A 100 -18.41 8.88 -5.85
C VAL A 100 -19.67 9.56 -6.38
N PRO A 101 -20.87 9.09 -6.02
CA PRO A 101 -22.11 9.70 -6.42
C PRO A 101 -22.34 11.00 -5.64
N THR A 102 -22.83 12.04 -6.33
CA THR A 102 -23.14 13.33 -5.70
C THR A 102 -24.63 13.64 -5.70
N THR A 103 -25.06 14.53 -4.81
CA THR A 103 -26.44 14.97 -4.66
C THR A 103 -26.95 15.72 -5.89
N SER A 104 -26.07 16.31 -6.69
CA SER A 104 -26.37 16.92 -7.98
C SER A 104 -26.75 15.91 -9.08
N GLY A 105 -26.66 14.60 -8.79
CA GLY A 105 -26.88 13.51 -9.76
C GLY A 105 -25.68 13.22 -10.66
N ARG A 106 -24.57 13.95 -10.48
CA ARG A 106 -23.30 13.68 -11.15
C ARG A 106 -22.50 12.66 -10.37
N ASP A 107 -21.62 11.94 -11.04
CA ASP A 107 -20.62 11.09 -10.40
C ASP A 107 -19.25 11.77 -10.48
N VAL A 108 -18.49 11.71 -9.40
CA VAL A 108 -17.10 12.17 -9.36
C VAL A 108 -16.18 10.96 -9.34
N TRP A 109 -15.22 10.93 -10.25
CA TRP A 109 -14.17 9.91 -10.28
C TRP A 109 -12.98 10.41 -9.48
N LEU A 110 -12.71 9.74 -8.37
CA LEU A 110 -11.64 10.11 -7.45
C LEU A 110 -10.44 9.18 -7.60
N VAL A 111 -9.29 9.76 -7.93
CA VAL A 111 -7.96 9.13 -7.83
C VAL A 111 -7.35 9.52 -6.51
N LEU A 112 -7.14 8.56 -5.61
CA LEU A 112 -6.43 8.77 -4.37
C LEU A 112 -5.13 7.97 -4.38
N HIS A 113 -4.02 8.64 -4.12
CA HIS A 113 -2.71 8.03 -4.02
C HIS A 113 -2.16 8.15 -2.60
N VAL A 114 -1.59 7.05 -2.09
CA VAL A 114 -0.90 7.00 -0.81
C VAL A 114 0.59 6.75 -1.05
N GLU A 115 1.41 7.75 -0.85
CA GLU A 115 2.86 7.61 -1.00
C GLU A 115 3.51 7.20 0.32
N ILE A 116 4.02 5.97 0.38
CA ILE A 116 4.56 5.37 1.62
C ILE A 116 6.06 5.57 1.73
N GLN A 117 6.73 6.06 0.68
CA GLN A 117 8.18 6.20 0.67
C GLN A 117 8.67 7.59 0.30
N GLY A 118 9.88 7.88 0.81
CA GLY A 118 10.69 9.02 0.40
C GLY A 118 11.18 8.91 -1.06
N PRO A 119 12.11 9.80 -1.47
CA PRO A 119 12.50 10.03 -2.86
C PRO A 119 12.95 8.75 -3.56
N GLY A 120 12.33 8.45 -4.67
CA GLY A 120 12.63 7.27 -5.51
C GLY A 120 11.47 6.78 -6.37
N GLY A 121 10.26 7.28 -6.14
CA GLY A 121 9.05 6.84 -6.83
C GLY A 121 8.65 7.64 -8.08
N GLY A 122 9.53 8.47 -8.66
CA GLY A 122 9.18 9.33 -9.78
C GLY A 122 8.38 10.58 -9.39
N ASP A 123 8.00 11.38 -10.37
CA ASP A 123 7.25 12.64 -10.18
C ASP A 123 5.78 12.35 -9.87
N LEU A 124 5.39 12.37 -8.59
CA LEU A 124 4.01 12.15 -8.19
C LEU A 124 3.03 13.16 -8.82
N PRO A 125 3.32 14.47 -8.89
CA PRO A 125 2.45 15.42 -9.56
C PRO A 125 2.21 15.09 -11.03
N GLU A 126 3.26 14.71 -11.76
CA GLU A 126 3.15 14.29 -13.16
C GLU A 126 2.28 13.03 -13.30
N ARG A 127 2.46 12.04 -12.45
CA ARG A 127 1.65 10.82 -12.44
C ARG A 127 0.18 11.10 -12.19
N LEU A 128 -0.14 11.90 -11.18
CA LEU A 128 -1.54 12.26 -10.86
C LEU A 128 -2.18 13.05 -11.99
N PHE A 129 -1.43 13.94 -12.64
CA PHE A 129 -1.88 14.64 -13.84
C PHE A 129 -2.22 13.65 -14.96
N PHE A 130 -1.35 12.68 -15.25
CA PHE A 130 -1.60 11.69 -16.30
C PHE A 130 -2.77 10.77 -15.95
N TYR A 131 -2.92 10.33 -14.71
CA TYR A 131 -4.08 9.54 -14.30
C TYR A 131 -5.39 10.31 -14.47
N ASN A 132 -5.45 11.55 -14.01
CA ASN A 132 -6.63 12.41 -14.18
C ASN A 132 -6.96 12.63 -15.65
N SER A 133 -5.94 12.93 -16.47
CA SER A 133 -6.09 13.13 -17.90
C SER A 133 -6.56 11.86 -18.62
N SER A 134 -5.99 10.71 -18.29
CA SER A 134 -6.39 9.41 -18.86
C SER A 134 -7.83 9.05 -18.51
N LEU A 135 -8.25 9.30 -17.25
CA LEU A 135 -9.65 9.13 -16.85
C LEU A 135 -10.61 9.96 -17.73
N ARG A 136 -10.26 11.23 -17.93
CA ARG A 136 -11.09 12.14 -18.76
C ARG A 136 -11.19 11.68 -20.19
N VAL A 137 -10.12 11.18 -20.79
CA VAL A 137 -10.09 10.74 -22.17
C VAL A 137 -10.78 9.38 -22.34
N THR A 138 -10.55 8.43 -21.42
CA THR A 138 -10.97 7.03 -21.60
C THR A 138 -12.38 6.77 -21.11
N TYR A 139 -12.74 7.31 -19.95
CA TYR A 139 -14.00 6.93 -19.29
C TYR A 139 -15.06 8.04 -19.26
N LEU A 140 -14.66 9.30 -19.06
CA LEU A 140 -15.68 10.37 -18.95
C LEU A 140 -16.37 10.67 -20.27
N LYS A 141 -15.74 10.33 -21.40
CA LYS A 141 -16.34 10.42 -22.72
C LYS A 141 -17.58 9.53 -22.88
N ASP A 142 -17.55 8.36 -22.24
CA ASP A 142 -18.62 7.36 -22.34
C ASP A 142 -19.76 7.64 -21.34
N TYR A 143 -19.48 8.39 -20.27
CA TYR A 143 -20.47 8.76 -19.23
C TYR A 143 -21.11 10.14 -19.44
N GLY A 144 -20.72 10.85 -20.50
CA GLY A 144 -21.25 12.19 -20.82
C GLY A 144 -20.65 13.30 -19.95
N ASP A 145 -21.06 14.55 -20.22
CA ASP A 145 -20.55 15.77 -19.56
C ASP A 145 -20.94 15.92 -18.08
N THR A 146 -21.50 14.88 -17.46
CA THR A 146 -22.03 14.94 -16.09
C THR A 146 -21.04 14.50 -15.02
N SER A 147 -19.94 13.83 -15.39
CA SER A 147 -18.94 13.33 -14.45
C SER A 147 -17.71 14.23 -14.40
N ASP A 148 -17.04 14.27 -13.27
CA ASP A 148 -15.76 14.97 -13.09
C ASP A 148 -14.68 14.04 -12.57
N ALA A 149 -13.40 14.38 -12.77
CA ALA A 149 -12.26 13.64 -12.25
C ALA A 149 -11.45 14.53 -11.32
N VAL A 150 -11.24 14.07 -10.10
CA VAL A 150 -10.42 14.74 -9.09
C VAL A 150 -9.32 13.81 -8.59
N SER A 151 -8.23 14.38 -8.12
CA SER A 151 -7.13 13.62 -7.52
C SER A 151 -6.80 14.18 -6.15
N CYS A 152 -6.31 13.33 -5.25
CA CYS A 152 -5.70 13.74 -3.99
C CYS A 152 -4.60 12.77 -3.58
N ALA A 153 -3.75 13.19 -2.63
CA ALA A 153 -2.66 12.37 -2.14
C ALA A 153 -2.58 12.37 -0.61
N ILE A 154 -2.12 11.24 -0.04
CA ILE A 154 -1.69 11.11 1.35
C ILE A 154 -0.21 10.78 1.35
N LEU A 155 0.61 11.65 1.91
CA LEU A 155 2.05 11.46 2.02
C LEU A 155 2.38 10.96 3.43
N THR A 156 2.95 9.76 3.51
CA THR A 156 3.30 9.11 4.79
C THR A 156 4.80 9.12 5.07
N ALA A 157 5.61 9.65 4.15
CA ALA A 157 7.05 9.84 4.30
C ALA A 157 7.46 11.25 3.84
N LYS A 158 8.41 11.86 4.56
CA LYS A 158 8.93 13.18 4.19
C LYS A 158 9.64 13.14 2.86
N ARG A 159 9.34 14.11 2.00
CA ARG A 159 9.98 14.32 0.71
C ARG A 159 10.94 15.50 0.76
N PRO A 160 11.95 15.56 -0.13
CA PRO A 160 12.76 16.77 -0.31
C PRO A 160 11.86 17.97 -0.63
N ALA A 161 12.21 19.13 -0.11
CA ALA A 161 11.45 20.38 -0.30
C ALA A 161 11.33 20.82 -1.78
N ALA A 162 12.13 20.25 -2.67
CA ALA A 162 12.11 20.55 -4.11
C ALA A 162 11.00 19.82 -4.89
N GLU A 163 10.31 18.84 -4.29
CA GLU A 163 9.17 18.20 -4.94
C GLU A 163 7.92 19.05 -4.70
N GLU A 164 7.57 19.84 -5.71
CA GLU A 164 6.35 20.64 -5.70
C GLU A 164 5.10 19.72 -5.70
N GLU A 165 4.04 20.15 -4.99
CA GLU A 165 2.74 19.45 -4.94
C GLU A 165 1.85 19.81 -6.14
N ARG A 166 2.48 20.14 -7.25
CA ARG A 166 1.82 20.54 -8.50
C ARG A 166 2.63 20.09 -9.70
N TYR A 167 1.95 19.74 -10.75
CA TYR A 167 2.55 19.54 -12.06
C TYR A 167 2.52 20.85 -12.83
N LEU A 168 3.70 21.38 -13.18
CA LEU A 168 3.83 22.59 -13.97
C LEU A 168 4.73 22.31 -15.18
N ARG A 169 4.22 22.60 -16.36
CA ARG A 169 5.01 22.60 -17.61
C ARG A 169 4.79 23.92 -18.35
N GLU A 170 5.88 24.54 -18.72
CA GLU A 170 5.88 25.77 -19.53
C GLU A 170 6.79 25.59 -20.71
N SER A 171 6.28 25.82 -21.93
CA SER A 171 7.02 25.70 -23.17
C SER A 171 6.38 26.54 -24.27
N TYR A 172 7.17 27.36 -24.94
CA TYR A 172 6.76 28.14 -26.12
C TYR A 172 5.45 28.93 -25.93
N GLY A 173 5.26 29.55 -24.76
CA GLY A 173 4.04 30.29 -24.42
C GLY A 173 2.86 29.42 -23.97
N ASN A 174 2.98 28.10 -23.96
CA ASN A 174 2.00 27.21 -23.36
C ASN A 174 2.31 27.01 -21.88
N ARG A 175 1.27 27.05 -21.04
CA ARG A 175 1.38 26.78 -19.61
C ARG A 175 0.34 25.74 -19.23
N MET A 176 0.77 24.68 -18.54
CA MET A 176 -0.07 23.63 -17.97
C MET A 176 0.23 23.56 -16.48
N LEU A 177 -0.81 23.79 -15.67
CA LEU A 177 -0.75 23.70 -14.22
C LEU A 177 -1.82 22.74 -13.73
N TYR A 178 -1.41 21.75 -12.91
CA TYR A 178 -2.30 20.82 -12.25
C TYR A 178 -1.98 20.75 -10.76
N GLU A 179 -2.94 21.16 -9.94
CA GLU A 179 -2.86 21.18 -8.47
C GLU A 179 -3.89 20.21 -7.89
N TYR A 180 -3.57 19.60 -6.76
CA TYR A 180 -4.44 18.65 -6.07
C TYR A 180 -4.23 18.71 -4.55
N PRO A 181 -5.27 18.45 -3.75
CA PRO A 181 -5.16 18.39 -2.30
C PRO A 181 -4.21 17.28 -1.84
N THR A 182 -3.32 17.62 -0.91
CA THR A 182 -2.32 16.71 -0.35
C THR A 182 -2.36 16.74 1.16
N LEU A 183 -2.48 15.57 1.80
CA LEU A 183 -2.40 15.39 3.23
C LEU A 183 -1.02 14.86 3.61
N LYS A 184 -0.24 15.62 4.36
CA LYS A 184 1.09 15.27 4.85
C LYS A 184 0.99 14.87 6.32
N ILE A 185 1.19 13.58 6.64
CA ILE A 185 0.96 13.10 8.01
C ILE A 185 1.91 13.73 9.04
N TRP A 186 3.09 14.16 8.64
CA TRP A 186 4.07 14.79 9.55
C TRP A 186 3.76 16.24 9.90
N GLU A 187 2.84 16.89 9.16
CA GLU A 187 2.38 18.26 9.41
C GLU A 187 1.14 18.29 10.34
N LEU A 188 0.51 17.12 10.55
CA LEU A 188 -0.67 17.03 11.40
C LEU A 188 -0.27 17.11 12.87
N ASP A 189 -1.09 17.78 13.68
CA ASP A 189 -0.89 17.83 15.12
C ASP A 189 -1.25 16.48 15.77
N SER A 190 -0.39 15.97 16.65
CA SER A 190 -0.56 14.67 17.28
C SER A 190 -1.69 14.65 18.30
N ASP A 191 -1.86 15.74 19.05
CA ASP A 191 -2.89 15.86 20.09
C ASP A 191 -4.26 15.96 19.47
N ASP A 192 -4.37 16.71 18.35
CA ASP A 192 -5.60 16.80 17.55
C ASP A 192 -6.00 15.43 16.99
N LEU A 193 -5.05 14.67 16.43
CA LEU A 193 -5.32 13.34 15.91
C LEU A 193 -5.72 12.35 17.00
N GLU A 194 -5.04 12.40 18.15
CA GLU A 194 -5.31 11.51 19.27
C GLU A 194 -6.67 11.80 19.92
N SER A 195 -7.02 13.07 20.10
CA SER A 195 -8.27 13.49 20.71
C SER A 195 -9.48 13.36 19.79
N SER A 196 -9.23 13.24 18.48
CA SER A 196 -10.30 13.17 17.47
C SER A 196 -11.27 11.99 17.71
N GLY A 197 -12.54 12.26 17.50
CA GLY A 197 -13.59 11.24 17.44
C GLY A 197 -13.64 10.48 16.11
N ASN A 198 -12.83 10.88 15.12
CA ASN A 198 -12.78 10.27 13.80
C ASN A 198 -11.83 9.07 13.76
N PRO A 199 -12.31 7.84 13.49
CA PRO A 199 -11.44 6.66 13.39
C PRO A 199 -10.32 6.77 12.35
N PHE A 200 -10.52 7.52 11.28
CA PHE A 200 -9.48 7.72 10.27
C PHE A 200 -8.33 8.61 10.78
N ASP A 201 -8.61 9.61 11.60
CA ASP A 201 -7.56 10.42 12.23
C ASP A 201 -6.68 9.57 13.14
N TRP A 202 -7.24 8.53 13.78
CA TRP A 202 -6.47 7.54 14.53
C TRP A 202 -5.54 6.71 13.64
N ALA A 203 -5.97 6.37 12.43
CA ALA A 203 -5.10 5.72 11.45
C ALA A 203 -3.97 6.65 11.00
N LEU A 204 -4.26 7.94 10.77
CA LEU A 204 -3.24 8.96 10.47
C LEU A 204 -2.23 9.11 11.63
N TYR A 205 -2.72 9.08 12.87
CA TYR A 205 -1.86 9.14 14.06
C TYR A 205 -0.93 7.91 14.13
N ALA A 206 -1.43 6.71 13.91
CA ALA A 206 -0.61 5.50 13.83
C ALA A 206 0.44 5.58 12.71
N GLY A 207 0.07 6.12 11.55
CA GLY A 207 1.00 6.38 10.46
C GLY A 207 2.12 7.37 10.84
N LYS A 208 1.78 8.44 11.57
CA LYS A 208 2.72 9.41 12.10
C LYS A 208 3.67 8.78 13.12
N CYS A 209 3.16 7.98 14.06
CA CYS A 209 3.97 7.21 15.02
C CYS A 209 4.95 6.26 14.31
N ALA A 210 4.51 5.61 13.24
CA ALA A 210 5.37 4.74 12.43
C ALA A 210 6.49 5.53 11.74
N LEU A 211 6.19 6.72 11.21
CA LEU A 211 7.17 7.61 10.62
C LEU A 211 8.21 8.09 11.65
N GLU A 212 7.75 8.53 12.82
CA GLU A 212 8.59 9.04 13.90
C GLU A 212 9.48 7.95 14.52
N SER A 213 8.96 6.74 14.67
CA SER A 213 9.71 5.61 15.20
C SER A 213 10.82 5.12 14.26
N GLY A 214 10.68 5.33 12.95
CA GLY A 214 11.63 4.92 11.94
C GLY A 214 11.95 3.42 12.04
N ARG A 215 13.22 3.09 12.31
CA ARG A 215 13.70 1.70 12.48
C ARG A 215 13.84 1.28 13.96
N ASN A 216 13.43 2.12 14.90
CA ASN A 216 13.56 1.83 16.33
C ASN A 216 12.40 0.97 16.83
N ASP A 217 12.63 -0.33 16.97
CA ASP A 217 11.62 -1.30 17.37
C ASP A 217 11.08 -1.09 18.80
N ARG A 218 11.89 -0.52 19.69
CA ARG A 218 11.43 -0.18 21.05
C ARG A 218 10.40 0.94 21.01
N VAL A 219 10.71 2.01 20.27
CA VAL A 219 9.78 3.14 20.08
C VAL A 219 8.50 2.70 19.37
N LYS A 220 8.60 1.82 18.35
CA LYS A 220 7.42 1.21 17.70
C LYS A 220 6.55 0.47 18.71
N LEU A 221 7.15 -0.34 19.55
CA LEU A 221 6.42 -1.11 20.56
C LEU A 221 5.73 -0.21 21.58
N ASP A 222 6.42 0.85 22.03
CA ASP A 222 5.87 1.81 22.99
C ASP A 222 4.65 2.54 22.38
N TYR A 223 4.75 3.01 21.13
CA TYR A 223 3.63 3.58 20.41
C TYR A 223 2.48 2.57 20.24
N LEU A 224 2.79 1.36 19.78
CA LEU A 224 1.78 0.32 19.55
C LEU A 224 1.00 -0.01 20.83
N LYS A 225 1.69 -0.17 21.97
CA LYS A 225 1.05 -0.41 23.27
C LYS A 225 0.12 0.74 23.66
N GLY A 226 0.62 1.98 23.61
CA GLY A 226 -0.17 3.16 23.95
C GLY A 226 -1.41 3.33 23.06
N LEU A 227 -1.26 3.12 21.74
CA LEU A 227 -2.38 3.16 20.79
C LEU A 227 -3.42 2.07 21.09
N ILE A 228 -3.00 0.85 21.39
CA ILE A 228 -3.91 -0.26 21.72
C ILE A 228 -4.68 0.03 23.03
N GLU A 229 -4.01 0.52 24.06
CA GLU A 229 -4.64 0.85 25.34
C GLU A 229 -5.72 1.93 25.20
N LYS A 230 -5.42 2.97 24.46
CA LYS A 230 -6.36 4.07 24.21
C LYS A 230 -7.49 3.69 23.25
N LEU A 231 -7.26 2.75 22.32
CA LEU A 231 -8.26 2.27 21.37
C LEU A 231 -9.47 1.64 22.09
N ASP A 232 -9.24 0.95 23.22
CA ASP A 232 -10.32 0.32 23.97
C ASP A 232 -11.34 1.33 24.51
N SER A 233 -10.89 2.52 24.93
CA SER A 233 -11.72 3.58 25.49
C SER A 233 -12.51 4.38 24.43
N LYS A 234 -12.16 4.25 23.16
CA LYS A 234 -12.86 4.94 22.07
C LYS A 234 -14.28 4.36 21.88
N GLY A 235 -15.26 5.23 21.66
CA GLY A 235 -16.66 4.86 21.44
C GLY A 235 -16.97 4.24 20.06
N TRP A 236 -15.96 3.74 19.34
CA TRP A 236 -16.11 3.17 18.01
C TRP A 236 -16.65 1.74 18.04
N THR A 237 -17.23 1.31 16.94
CA THR A 237 -17.73 -0.05 16.79
C THR A 237 -16.60 -1.08 16.87
N HIS A 238 -16.95 -2.32 17.21
CA HIS A 238 -15.99 -3.42 17.23
C HIS A 238 -15.24 -3.58 15.91
N ASP A 239 -15.95 -3.50 14.77
CA ASP A 239 -15.35 -3.64 13.43
C ASP A 239 -14.38 -2.51 13.09
N GLU A 240 -14.66 -1.28 13.54
CA GLU A 240 -13.74 -0.16 13.39
C GLU A 240 -12.47 -0.35 14.22
N LYS A 241 -12.65 -0.76 15.50
CA LYS A 241 -11.50 -1.05 16.37
C LYS A 241 -10.64 -2.19 15.84
N VAL A 242 -11.24 -3.26 15.32
CA VAL A 242 -10.51 -4.38 14.70
C VAL A 242 -9.74 -3.94 13.46
N ALA A 243 -10.33 -3.09 12.61
CA ALA A 243 -9.66 -2.57 11.43
C ALA A 243 -8.45 -1.70 11.81
N LEU A 244 -8.63 -0.80 12.78
CA LEU A 244 -7.55 0.05 13.29
C LEU A 244 -6.45 -0.76 13.98
N PHE A 245 -6.80 -1.72 14.82
CA PHE A 245 -5.82 -2.59 15.46
C PHE A 245 -4.92 -3.30 14.44
N ARG A 246 -5.52 -3.88 13.38
CA ARG A 246 -4.75 -4.54 12.31
C ARG A 246 -3.84 -3.59 11.57
N PHE A 247 -4.32 -2.40 11.33
CA PHE A 247 -3.55 -1.36 10.68
C PHE A 247 -2.36 -0.93 11.54
N MET A 248 -2.57 -0.65 12.82
CA MET A 248 -1.53 -0.29 13.78
C MET A 248 -0.48 -1.41 13.94
N ASP A 249 -0.94 -2.65 14.09
CA ASP A 249 -0.06 -3.82 14.20
C ASP A 249 0.79 -3.99 12.94
N ALA A 250 0.23 -3.80 11.75
CA ALA A 250 0.97 -3.90 10.51
C ALA A 250 2.08 -2.84 10.36
N LEU A 251 1.83 -1.61 10.84
CA LEU A 251 2.78 -0.50 10.74
C LEU A 251 3.86 -0.52 11.82
N LEU A 252 3.49 -0.90 13.05
CA LEU A 252 4.30 -0.72 14.26
C LEU A 252 4.79 -2.05 14.86
N HIS A 253 4.51 -3.19 14.21
CA HIS A 253 4.96 -4.49 14.70
C HIS A 253 6.48 -4.54 14.83
N PRO A 254 7.04 -4.84 16.01
CA PRO A 254 8.49 -4.89 16.18
C PRO A 254 9.08 -6.10 15.44
N LYS A 255 10.30 -5.94 14.90
CA LYS A 255 10.98 -6.98 14.12
C LYS A 255 12.01 -7.74 14.92
N SER A 256 12.63 -7.09 15.94
CA SER A 256 13.64 -7.72 16.78
C SER A 256 13.02 -8.77 17.71
N PRO A 257 13.66 -9.94 17.90
CA PRO A 257 13.14 -11.02 18.75
C PRO A 257 12.83 -10.59 20.18
N GLU A 258 13.63 -9.70 20.73
CA GLU A 258 13.44 -9.17 22.09
C GLU A 258 12.14 -8.36 22.19
N MET A 259 11.90 -7.45 21.24
CA MET A 259 10.69 -6.61 21.24
C MET A 259 9.44 -7.42 20.86
N GLN A 260 9.57 -8.44 20.01
CA GLN A 260 8.48 -9.38 19.73
C GLN A 260 8.06 -10.12 21.01
N LYS A 261 9.02 -10.63 21.77
CA LYS A 261 8.74 -11.26 23.07
C LYS A 261 8.02 -10.30 24.04
N ALA A 262 8.51 -9.06 24.15
CA ALA A 262 7.89 -8.04 24.98
C ALA A 262 6.46 -7.67 24.52
N TYR A 263 6.20 -7.74 23.22
CA TYR A 263 4.85 -7.58 22.65
C TYR A 263 3.94 -8.76 22.98
N ASP A 264 4.44 -9.99 22.86
CA ASP A 264 3.67 -11.19 23.23
C ASP A 264 3.33 -11.21 24.73
N GLU A 265 4.26 -10.82 25.60
CA GLU A 265 4.03 -10.67 27.04
C GLU A 265 2.93 -9.63 27.33
N PHE A 266 2.95 -8.49 26.64
CA PHE A 266 1.91 -7.47 26.72
C PHE A 266 0.55 -8.02 26.29
N ARG A 267 0.48 -8.78 25.19
CA ARG A 267 -0.75 -9.41 24.69
C ARG A 267 -1.31 -10.41 25.70
N GLU A 268 -0.49 -11.27 26.26
CA GLU A 268 -0.89 -12.25 27.28
C GLU A 268 -1.39 -11.58 28.56
N GLN A 269 -0.77 -10.49 28.99
CA GLN A 269 -1.26 -9.72 30.14
C GLN A 269 -2.65 -9.15 29.86
N ARG A 270 -2.87 -8.52 28.71
CA ARG A 270 -4.18 -7.97 28.33
C ARG A 270 -5.27 -9.05 28.23
N LYS A 271 -4.88 -10.24 27.79
CA LYS A 271 -5.76 -11.41 27.77
C LYS A 271 -6.22 -11.79 29.18
N LYS A 272 -5.31 -11.82 30.15
CA LYS A 272 -5.63 -12.09 31.55
C LYS A 272 -6.54 -11.02 32.16
N GLU A 273 -6.44 -9.77 31.71
CA GLU A 273 -7.30 -8.66 32.12
C GLU A 273 -8.69 -8.66 31.45
N GLY A 274 -9.01 -9.65 30.65
CA GLY A 274 -10.29 -9.73 29.93
C GLY A 274 -10.45 -8.74 28.76
N LYS A 275 -9.38 -8.05 28.37
CA LYS A 275 -9.34 -7.11 27.23
C LYS A 275 -9.05 -7.81 25.89
N ILE A 276 -9.69 -8.97 25.68
CA ILE A 276 -9.31 -9.98 24.68
C ILE A 276 -9.87 -9.70 23.29
N VAL A 277 -10.94 -8.92 23.17
CA VAL A 277 -11.81 -8.94 21.97
C VAL A 277 -11.06 -8.58 20.68
N LEU A 278 -10.07 -7.67 20.74
CA LEU A 278 -9.29 -7.29 19.56
C LEU A 278 -8.17 -8.29 19.26
N LEU A 279 -7.61 -8.93 20.27
CA LEU A 279 -6.51 -9.90 20.15
C LEU A 279 -6.97 -11.26 19.63
N SER A 280 -8.15 -11.75 20.09
CA SER A 280 -8.72 -13.03 19.66
C SER A 280 -8.99 -13.11 18.15
N VAL A 281 -9.38 -12.00 17.52
CA VAL A 281 -9.60 -11.94 16.06
C VAL A 281 -8.31 -12.11 15.28
N VAL A 282 -7.20 -11.59 15.80
CA VAL A 282 -5.86 -11.77 15.17
C VAL A 282 -5.39 -13.21 15.36
N GLU A 283 -5.59 -13.77 16.55
CA GLU A 283 -5.26 -15.18 16.86
C GLU A 283 -6.07 -16.15 16.02
N GLU A 284 -7.38 -15.97 15.92
CA GLU A 284 -8.26 -16.80 15.10
C GLU A 284 -7.83 -16.78 13.61
N ARG A 285 -7.36 -15.64 13.11
CA ARG A 285 -6.83 -15.54 11.74
C ARG A 285 -5.42 -16.11 11.59
N ALA A 286 -4.56 -15.93 12.60
CA ALA A 286 -3.24 -16.58 12.62
C ALA A 286 -3.42 -18.10 12.65
N GLN A 287 -4.36 -18.61 13.44
CA GLN A 287 -4.73 -20.01 13.49
C GLN A 287 -5.30 -20.49 12.14
N LYS A 288 -6.27 -19.77 11.55
CA LYS A 288 -6.81 -20.09 10.21
C LYS A 288 -5.75 -20.04 9.11
N ARG A 289 -4.79 -19.10 9.19
CA ARG A 289 -3.64 -19.07 8.26
C ARG A 289 -2.72 -20.26 8.52
N GLY A 290 -2.41 -20.58 9.77
CA GLY A 290 -1.60 -21.73 10.16
C GLY A 290 -2.23 -23.04 9.68
N GLU A 291 -3.53 -23.21 9.87
CA GLU A 291 -4.30 -24.36 9.38
C GLU A 291 -4.28 -24.45 7.85
N LYS A 292 -4.48 -23.31 7.16
CA LYS A 292 -4.42 -23.26 5.69
C LYS A 292 -3.00 -23.61 5.18
N MET A 293 -1.97 -23.06 5.79
CA MET A 293 -0.58 -23.38 5.46
C MET A 293 -0.25 -24.84 5.78
N GLY A 294 -0.73 -25.36 6.92
CA GLY A 294 -0.60 -26.75 7.32
C GLY A 294 -1.24 -27.70 6.30
N LYS A 295 -2.49 -27.41 5.89
CA LYS A 295 -3.19 -28.18 4.85
C LYS A 295 -2.45 -28.12 3.50
N THR A 296 -1.95 -26.94 3.10
CA THR A 296 -1.17 -26.80 1.87
C THR A 296 0.13 -27.60 1.93
N LYS A 297 0.86 -27.55 3.06
CA LYS A 297 2.09 -28.32 3.28
C LYS A 297 1.83 -29.82 3.24
N GLN A 298 0.71 -30.26 3.82
CA GLN A 298 0.28 -31.66 3.78
C GLN A 298 -0.04 -32.12 2.35
N LYS A 299 -0.79 -31.33 1.58
CA LYS A 299 -1.10 -31.60 0.18
C LYS A 299 0.17 -31.69 -0.68
N LEU A 300 1.11 -30.76 -0.49
CA LEU A 300 2.40 -30.80 -1.16
C LEU A 300 3.24 -32.02 -0.75
N ALA A 301 3.18 -32.45 0.51
CA ALA A 301 3.87 -33.66 0.97
C ALA A 301 3.27 -34.93 0.36
N VAL A 302 1.95 -34.98 0.17
CA VAL A 302 1.29 -36.09 -0.54
C VAL A 302 1.70 -36.11 -2.00
N ALA A 303 1.63 -34.97 -2.68
CA ALA A 303 2.06 -34.82 -4.07
C ALA A 303 3.53 -35.24 -4.27
N SER A 304 4.40 -34.82 -3.33
CA SER A 304 5.80 -35.22 -3.31
C SER A 304 6.00 -36.75 -3.27
N LYS A 305 5.28 -37.44 -2.36
CA LYS A 305 5.33 -38.90 -2.26
C LYS A 305 4.77 -39.62 -3.50
N MET A 306 3.75 -39.05 -4.14
CA MET A 306 3.20 -39.60 -5.38
C MET A 306 4.17 -39.41 -6.57
N LEU A 307 4.87 -38.30 -6.64
CA LEU A 307 5.97 -38.11 -7.61
C LEU A 307 7.08 -39.10 -7.40
N ASP A 308 7.47 -39.44 -6.14
CA ASP A 308 8.49 -40.48 -5.83
C ASP A 308 8.09 -41.87 -6.33
N ARG A 309 6.78 -42.11 -6.40
CA ARG A 309 6.22 -43.38 -6.89
C ARG A 309 6.02 -43.43 -8.41
N GLY A 310 6.33 -42.33 -9.11
CA GLY A 310 6.14 -42.21 -10.56
C GLY A 310 4.68 -42.13 -11.01
N GLU A 311 3.78 -41.69 -10.13
CA GLU A 311 2.39 -41.55 -10.50
C GLU A 311 2.17 -40.46 -11.59
N PRO A 312 1.19 -40.63 -12.50
CA PRO A 312 0.90 -39.63 -13.53
C PRO A 312 0.53 -38.27 -12.95
N HIS A 313 0.99 -37.20 -13.59
CA HIS A 313 0.77 -35.82 -13.11
C HIS A 313 -0.71 -35.49 -12.93
N GLU A 314 -1.61 -35.94 -13.80
CA GLU A 314 -3.06 -35.72 -13.65
C GLU A 314 -3.63 -36.36 -12.40
N LYS A 315 -3.17 -37.57 -12.09
CA LYS A 315 -3.54 -38.27 -10.86
C LYS A 315 -3.03 -37.54 -9.60
N ILE A 316 -1.83 -36.95 -9.67
CA ILE A 316 -1.27 -36.17 -8.56
C ILE A 316 -2.08 -34.89 -8.32
N LEU A 317 -2.47 -34.18 -9.39
CA LEU A 317 -3.28 -32.97 -9.28
C LEU A 317 -4.64 -33.27 -8.62
N ASP A 318 -5.28 -34.37 -9.00
CA ASP A 318 -6.58 -34.78 -8.50
C ASP A 318 -6.50 -35.25 -7.03
N TYR A 319 -5.63 -36.21 -6.72
CA TYR A 319 -5.54 -36.81 -5.39
C TYR A 319 -4.89 -35.92 -4.33
N ALA A 320 -3.89 -35.12 -4.68
CA ALA A 320 -3.26 -34.18 -3.76
C ALA A 320 -4.01 -32.83 -3.70
N GLU A 321 -4.98 -32.61 -4.58
CA GLU A 321 -5.76 -31.35 -4.69
C GLU A 321 -4.83 -30.12 -4.74
N ILE A 322 -3.80 -30.14 -5.57
CA ILE A 322 -2.85 -29.05 -5.79
C ILE A 322 -3.02 -28.46 -7.18
N SER A 323 -2.62 -27.20 -7.34
CA SER A 323 -2.62 -26.57 -8.66
C SER A 323 -1.45 -27.05 -9.52
N ARG A 324 -1.58 -26.96 -10.84
CA ARG A 324 -0.51 -27.28 -11.79
C ARG A 324 0.76 -26.49 -11.52
N LYS A 325 0.63 -25.22 -11.17
CA LYS A 325 1.75 -24.35 -10.77
C LYS A 325 2.52 -24.92 -9.56
N GLN A 326 1.80 -25.39 -8.55
CA GLN A 326 2.42 -26.00 -7.36
C GLN A 326 3.12 -27.30 -7.67
N LEU A 327 2.58 -28.11 -8.58
CA LEU A 327 3.23 -29.33 -9.04
C LEU A 327 4.51 -29.02 -9.82
N ASP A 328 4.49 -28.05 -10.73
CA ASP A 328 5.65 -27.62 -11.50
C ASP A 328 6.78 -27.07 -10.61
N GLU A 329 6.42 -26.29 -9.58
CA GLU A 329 7.37 -25.81 -8.56
C GLU A 329 8.01 -26.96 -7.76
N LEU A 330 7.21 -27.97 -7.41
CA LEU A 330 7.70 -29.18 -6.74
C LEU A 330 8.67 -30.00 -7.60
N ILE A 331 8.39 -30.11 -8.89
CA ILE A 331 9.26 -30.82 -9.85
C ILE A 331 10.58 -30.05 -10.02
N LYS A 332 10.51 -28.71 -10.19
CA LYS A 332 11.71 -27.86 -10.30
C LYS A 332 12.61 -27.93 -9.07
N ALA A 333 12.01 -27.93 -7.87
CA ALA A 333 12.76 -28.02 -6.61
C ALA A 333 13.51 -29.34 -6.41
N ARG A 334 13.20 -30.38 -7.21
CA ARG A 334 13.87 -31.69 -7.18
C ARG A 334 14.97 -31.84 -8.22
N GLN A 335 14.99 -30.97 -9.22
CA GLN A 335 15.99 -30.97 -10.28
C GLN A 335 17.24 -30.14 -9.95
N ASN A 336 17.13 -29.32 -8.86
CA ASN A 336 18.23 -28.57 -8.25
C ASN A 336 18.77 -29.30 -7.01
#